data_bd70ef9eb134ad589a01b6d52b2cd045
#
_entry.id   bd70ef9eb134ad589a01b6d52b2cd045
#
_cell.length_a   1.000
_cell.length_b   1.000
_cell.length_c   1.000
_cell.angle_alpha   90.00
_cell.angle_beta   90.00
_cell.angle_gamma   90.00
#
_symmetry.space_group_name_H-M   'P 1'
#
loop_
_entity.id
_entity.type
_entity.pdbx_description
1 polymer ?
#
loop_
_entity_poly.entity_id
_entity_poly.type
_entity_poly.pdbx_seq_one_letter_code
_entity_poly.pdbx_strand_id
1 'polypeptide(L)'
;MISVTKKYENGKFSFLLCEDGKEKCECFFLPMSAEITELSVYCETSEEEKRAAVLSVLGFLENSGKTEAFYVGKGFEDLFSKLGFVAVEGKLSVSLVGYFSCDCNKSK
;
A
#
# COMPACT_ATOMS: atom_id res chain seq x y z
N MET A 1 19.30 -7.07 -1.08
CA MET A 1 18.05 -7.66 -1.58
C MET A 1 16.86 -7.11 -0.83
N ILE A 2 15.84 -6.72 -1.55
CA ILE A 2 14.64 -6.15 -0.94
C ILE A 2 13.60 -7.26 -0.74
N SER A 3 12.99 -7.30 0.44
CA SER A 3 11.92 -8.23 0.73
C SER A 3 10.75 -7.49 1.38
N VAL A 4 9.55 -7.99 1.14
CA VAL A 4 8.35 -7.42 1.75
C VAL A 4 7.63 -8.56 2.49
N THR A 5 7.40 -8.37 3.77
CA THR A 5 6.82 -9.39 4.63
C THR A 5 5.53 -8.89 5.25
N LYS A 6 4.49 -9.73 5.20
CA LYS A 6 3.24 -9.39 5.86
C LYS A 6 3.36 -9.69 7.34
N LYS A 7 2.91 -8.75 8.18
CA LYS A 7 2.97 -8.90 9.63
C LYS A 7 1.60 -8.67 10.25
N TYR A 8 1.38 -9.31 11.38
CA TYR A 8 0.17 -9.09 12.15
C TYR A 8 0.56 -9.07 13.62
N GLU A 9 0.41 -7.91 14.25
CA GLU A 9 0.77 -7.74 15.66
C GLU A 9 -0.26 -6.82 16.33
N ASN A 10 -0.70 -7.22 17.51
CA ASN A 10 -1.57 -6.38 18.34
C ASN A 10 -2.80 -5.89 17.58
N GLY A 11 -3.37 -6.74 16.73
CA GLY A 11 -4.55 -6.39 15.97
C GLY A 11 -4.28 -5.54 14.74
N LYS A 12 -3.01 -5.30 14.41
CA LYS A 12 -2.64 -4.48 13.26
C LYS A 12 -1.99 -5.34 12.19
N PHE A 13 -2.41 -5.12 10.96
CA PHE A 13 -1.79 -5.75 9.80
C PHE A 13 -0.86 -4.75 9.14
N SER A 14 0.25 -5.24 8.59
CA SER A 14 1.17 -4.38 7.84
C SER A 14 1.97 -5.19 6.85
N PHE A 15 2.57 -4.48 5.90
CA PHE A 15 3.62 -5.01 5.06
C PHE A 15 4.89 -4.25 5.38
N LEU A 16 5.90 -4.98 5.79
CA LEU A 16 7.20 -4.42 6.16
C LEU A 16 8.19 -4.65 5.03
N LEU A 17 8.79 -3.57 4.55
CA LEU A 17 9.81 -3.67 3.52
C LEU A 17 11.19 -3.57 4.15
N CYS A 18 12.03 -4.57 3.87
CA CYS A 18 13.39 -4.64 4.39
C CYS A 18 14.37 -4.74 3.24
N GLU A 19 15.55 -4.21 3.45
CA GLU A 19 16.65 -4.38 2.52
C GLU A 19 17.85 -4.89 3.28
N ASP A 20 18.31 -6.09 2.91
CA ASP A 20 19.47 -6.73 3.56
C ASP A 20 19.29 -6.81 5.08
N GLY A 21 18.06 -7.13 5.50
CA GLY A 21 17.77 -7.28 6.91
C GLY A 21 17.46 -6.00 7.65
N LYS A 22 17.53 -4.86 6.97
CA LYS A 22 17.27 -3.56 7.59
C LYS A 22 15.85 -3.11 7.27
N GLU A 23 15.09 -2.77 8.31
CA GLU A 23 13.72 -2.31 8.12
C GLU A 23 13.73 -0.91 7.53
N LYS A 24 13.07 -0.73 6.40
CA LYS A 24 13.05 0.54 5.70
C LYS A 24 11.73 1.28 5.88
N CYS A 25 10.63 0.63 5.59
CA CYS A 25 9.32 1.25 5.77
C CYS A 25 8.27 0.17 5.96
N GLU A 26 7.12 0.60 6.48
CA GLU A 26 6.06 -0.34 6.80
C GLU A 26 4.71 0.33 6.56
N CYS A 27 3.83 -0.36 5.85
CA CYS A 27 2.51 0.18 5.52
C CYS A 27 1.46 -0.58 6.32
N PHE A 28 0.77 0.11 7.21
CA PHE A 28 -0.24 -0.48 8.07
C PHE A 28 -1.62 -0.32 7.46
N PHE A 29 -2.46 -1.33 7.64
CA PHE A 29 -3.78 -1.30 7.03
C PHE A 29 -4.78 -2.13 7.83
N LEU A 30 -6.06 -1.86 7.58
CA LEU A 30 -7.18 -2.59 8.17
C LEU A 30 -7.85 -3.36 7.03
N PRO A 31 -7.70 -4.70 7.00
CA PRO A 31 -8.23 -5.45 5.85
C PRO A 31 -9.74 -5.44 5.74
N MET A 32 -10.44 -5.37 6.85
CA MET A 32 -11.91 -5.41 6.80
C MET A 32 -12.50 -4.19 6.11
N SER A 33 -11.95 -3.02 6.39
CA SER A 33 -12.44 -1.78 5.80
C SER A 33 -11.64 -1.35 4.58
N ALA A 34 -10.57 -2.08 4.24
CA ALA A 34 -9.69 -1.76 3.13
C ALA A 34 -9.07 -0.38 3.29
N GLU A 35 -8.69 -0.03 4.50
CA GLU A 35 -8.10 1.28 4.80
C GLU A 35 -6.63 1.16 5.13
N ILE A 36 -5.81 1.96 4.46
CA ILE A 36 -4.41 2.11 4.82
C ILE A 36 -4.35 3.21 5.87
N THR A 37 -3.85 2.88 7.06
CA THR A 37 -3.91 3.80 8.19
C THR A 37 -2.63 4.57 8.40
N GLU A 38 -1.49 4.01 7.97
CA GLU A 38 -0.23 4.67 8.25
C GLU A 38 0.87 4.11 7.35
N LEU A 39 1.78 4.98 6.92
CA LEU A 39 3.01 4.56 6.26
C LEU A 39 4.15 5.07 7.13
N SER A 40 4.86 4.15 7.77
CA SER A 40 5.98 4.50 8.65
C SER A 40 7.29 4.31 7.90
N VAL A 41 8.18 5.29 8.01
CA VAL A 41 9.49 5.24 7.36
C VAL A 41 10.53 5.24 8.47
N TYR A 42 11.37 4.19 8.49
CA TYR A 42 12.32 3.97 9.58
C TYR A 42 13.73 4.46 9.28
N CYS A 43 14.02 4.68 8.01
CA CYS A 43 15.31 5.20 7.60
C CYS A 43 15.15 5.76 6.20
N GLU A 44 16.25 6.26 5.63
CA GLU A 44 16.18 6.82 4.28
C GLU A 44 15.63 5.77 3.32
N THR A 45 14.55 6.11 2.65
CA THR A 45 13.80 5.18 1.81
C THR A 45 13.38 5.89 0.54
N SER A 46 13.63 5.27 -0.60
CA SER A 46 13.27 5.85 -1.88
C SER A 46 11.76 5.83 -2.08
N GLU A 47 11.29 6.64 -3.02
CA GLU A 47 9.88 6.66 -3.35
C GLU A 47 9.45 5.30 -3.89
N GLU A 48 10.30 4.65 -4.67
CA GLU A 48 9.98 3.34 -5.22
C GLU A 48 9.80 2.29 -4.13
N GLU A 49 10.62 2.38 -3.08
CA GLU A 49 10.49 1.45 -1.96
C GLU A 49 9.19 1.67 -1.21
N LYS A 50 8.85 2.93 -0.98
CA LYS A 50 7.58 3.23 -0.31
C LYS A 50 6.40 2.74 -1.14
N ARG A 51 6.47 2.93 -2.46
CA ARG A 51 5.41 2.45 -3.34
C ARG A 51 5.28 0.94 -3.29
N ALA A 52 6.41 0.24 -3.21
CA ALA A 52 6.37 -1.22 -3.15
C ALA A 52 5.60 -1.69 -1.90
N ALA A 53 5.81 -1.03 -0.76
CA ALA A 53 5.11 -1.40 0.46
C ALA A 53 3.61 -1.16 0.30
N VAL A 54 3.22 -0.01 -0.27
CA VAL A 54 1.81 0.28 -0.47
C VAL A 54 1.19 -0.67 -1.47
N LEU A 55 1.90 -0.95 -2.57
CA LEU A 55 1.37 -1.86 -3.59
C LEU A 55 1.18 -3.26 -3.04
N SER A 56 2.01 -3.68 -2.09
CA SER A 56 1.80 -4.97 -1.44
C SER A 56 0.47 -5.00 -0.69
N VAL A 57 0.11 -3.90 -0.03
CA VAL A 57 -1.17 -3.81 0.65
C VAL A 57 -2.31 -3.88 -0.38
N LEU A 58 -2.19 -3.11 -1.46
CA LEU A 58 -3.24 -3.09 -2.47
C LEU A 58 -3.44 -4.46 -3.10
N GLY A 59 -2.34 -5.16 -3.39
CA GLY A 59 -2.43 -6.51 -3.92
C GLY A 59 -3.13 -7.46 -2.97
N PHE A 60 -2.81 -7.37 -1.69
CA PHE A 60 -3.45 -8.20 -0.69
C PHE A 60 -4.95 -7.92 -0.63
N LEU A 61 -5.33 -6.64 -0.65
CA LEU A 61 -6.73 -6.28 -0.59
C LEU A 61 -7.49 -6.74 -1.84
N GLU A 62 -6.87 -6.60 -3.00
CA GLU A 62 -7.50 -7.07 -4.23
C GLU A 62 -7.71 -8.57 -4.18
N ASN A 63 -6.71 -9.32 -3.75
CA ASN A 63 -6.81 -10.76 -3.63
C ASN A 63 -7.84 -11.19 -2.59
N SER A 64 -8.14 -10.31 -1.65
CA SER A 64 -9.15 -10.57 -0.63
C SER A 64 -10.56 -10.22 -1.09
N GLY A 65 -10.72 -9.79 -2.33
CA GLY A 65 -12.03 -9.47 -2.88
C GLY A 65 -12.46 -8.03 -2.69
N LYS A 66 -11.58 -7.16 -2.22
CA LYS A 66 -11.92 -5.75 -2.08
C LYS A 66 -11.90 -5.07 -3.44
N THR A 67 -12.83 -4.16 -3.65
CA THR A 67 -12.91 -3.42 -4.91
C THR A 67 -12.37 -2.00 -4.81
N GLU A 68 -12.13 -1.52 -3.59
CA GLU A 68 -11.61 -0.19 -3.34
C GLU A 68 -10.68 -0.23 -2.15
N ALA A 69 -9.74 0.72 -2.11
CA ALA A 69 -8.89 0.91 -0.96
C ALA A 69 -8.85 2.38 -0.62
N PHE A 70 -8.62 2.69 0.65
CA PHE A 70 -8.61 4.06 1.14
C PHE A 70 -7.35 4.34 1.90
N TYR A 71 -6.90 5.60 1.87
CA TYR A 71 -5.80 6.05 2.71
C TYR A 71 -6.36 7.08 3.70
N VAL A 72 -6.32 6.76 4.98
CA VAL A 72 -6.86 7.62 6.02
C VAL A 72 -5.77 8.18 6.92
N GLY A 73 -4.50 7.88 6.63
CA GLY A 73 -3.40 8.40 7.40
C GLY A 73 -3.06 9.83 7.01
N LYS A 74 -1.95 10.30 7.55
CA LYS A 74 -1.47 11.66 7.28
C LYS A 74 -0.13 11.62 6.58
N GLY A 75 0.09 12.59 5.69
CA GLY A 75 1.34 12.66 4.95
C GLY A 75 1.33 11.77 3.74
N PHE A 76 2.33 11.93 2.90
CA PHE A 76 2.52 11.09 1.71
C PHE A 76 1.40 11.22 0.67
N GLU A 77 0.64 12.33 0.71
CA GLU A 77 -0.45 12.51 -0.26
C GLU A 77 0.04 12.45 -1.70
N ASP A 78 1.22 13.02 -1.96
CA ASP A 78 1.78 12.98 -3.32
C ASP A 78 2.04 11.55 -3.77
N LEU A 79 2.56 10.74 -2.86
CA LEU A 79 2.86 9.35 -3.17
C LEU A 79 1.57 8.60 -3.52
N PHE A 80 0.54 8.76 -2.71
CA PHE A 80 -0.72 8.08 -2.96
C PHE A 80 -1.40 8.59 -4.23
N SER A 81 -1.28 9.90 -4.51
CA SER A 81 -1.81 10.44 -5.75
C SER A 81 -1.16 9.82 -6.97
N LYS A 82 0.15 9.61 -6.91
CA LYS A 82 0.87 8.98 -8.01
C LYS A 82 0.47 7.52 -8.19
N LEU A 83 -0.03 6.90 -7.14
CA LEU A 83 -0.52 5.53 -7.22
C LEU A 83 -1.96 5.43 -7.70
N GLY A 84 -2.58 6.56 -7.97
CA GLY A 84 -3.94 6.57 -8.52
C GLY A 84 -5.02 6.93 -7.51
N PHE A 85 -4.64 7.21 -6.27
CA PHE A 85 -5.62 7.63 -5.27
C PHE A 85 -6.15 9.02 -5.58
N VAL A 86 -7.44 9.22 -5.38
CA VAL A 86 -8.06 10.52 -5.56
C VAL A 86 -8.82 10.89 -4.29
N ALA A 87 -8.96 12.20 -4.07
CA ALA A 87 -9.62 12.68 -2.87
C ALA A 87 -11.14 12.57 -3.04
N VAL A 88 -11.78 11.89 -2.10
CA VAL A 88 -13.23 11.72 -2.08
C VAL A 88 -13.69 11.91 -0.64
N GLU A 89 -14.49 12.94 -0.40
CA GLU A 89 -15.10 13.18 0.91
C GLU A 89 -14.09 13.14 2.05
N GLY A 90 -12.98 13.82 1.84
CA GLY A 90 -12.00 13.99 2.92
C GLY A 90 -11.00 12.88 3.08
N LYS A 91 -11.03 11.87 2.23
CA LYS A 91 -10.01 10.81 2.27
C LYS A 91 -9.61 10.45 0.84
N LEU A 92 -8.49 9.77 0.73
CA LEU A 92 -8.01 9.31 -0.58
C LEU A 92 -8.54 7.92 -0.84
N SER A 93 -8.95 7.66 -2.08
CA SER A 93 -9.45 6.35 -2.44
C SER A 93 -8.97 5.95 -3.82
N VAL A 94 -8.88 4.64 -4.04
CA VAL A 94 -8.48 4.11 -5.33
C VAL A 94 -9.31 2.87 -5.63
N SER A 95 -9.70 2.72 -6.91
CA SER A 95 -10.41 1.52 -7.35
C SER A 95 -9.40 0.40 -7.58
N LEU A 96 -9.71 -0.79 -7.06
CA LEU A 96 -8.87 -1.94 -7.27
C LEU A 96 -9.33 -2.79 -8.44
N VAL A 97 -10.49 -2.46 -8.99
CA VAL A 97 -11.01 -3.22 -10.14
C VAL A 97 -10.10 -2.98 -11.33
N GLY A 98 -9.43 -4.04 -11.78
CA GLY A 98 -8.50 -3.94 -12.90
C GLY A 98 -7.20 -3.23 -12.58
N TYR A 99 -6.96 -2.89 -11.32
CA TYR A 99 -5.79 -2.09 -10.96
C TYR A 99 -4.48 -2.76 -11.37
N PHE A 100 -4.35 -4.06 -11.08
CA PHE A 100 -3.14 -4.80 -11.41
C PHE A 100 -3.24 -5.53 -12.74
N SER A 101 -4.44 -5.69 -13.26
CA SER A 101 -4.61 -6.51 -14.46
C SER A 101 -4.48 -5.72 -15.76
N CYS A 102 -4.48 -4.40 -15.71
CA CYS A 102 -4.41 -3.61 -16.94
C CYS A 102 -3.09 -3.81 -17.66
N ASP A 103 -2.03 -4.14 -16.94
CA ASP A 103 -0.74 -4.41 -17.59
C ASP A 103 -0.80 -5.67 -18.43
N CYS A 104 -1.55 -6.65 -17.99
CA CYS A 104 -1.70 -7.88 -18.76
C CYS A 104 -2.37 -7.60 -20.10
N ASN A 105 -3.31 -6.69 -20.11
CA ASN A 105 -4.00 -6.33 -21.34
C ASN A 105 -3.08 -5.64 -22.32
N LYS A 106 -2.17 -4.84 -21.81
CA LYS A 106 -1.26 -4.10 -22.67
C LYS A 106 -0.27 -4.99 -23.37
N SER A 107 0.00 -6.14 -22.81
CA SER A 107 0.99 -7.03 -23.38
C SER A 107 0.48 -7.80 -24.60
N LYS A 108 -0.76 -7.62 -24.92
CA LYS A 108 -1.34 -8.34 -26.05
C LYS A 108 -1.19 -7.64 -27.37
#